data_af3e3a61613595c464ae539944397ea4
#
_entry.id   af3e3a61613595c464ae539944397ea4
#
_cell.length_a   1.000
_cell.length_b   1.000
_cell.length_c   1.000
_cell.angle_alpha   90.00
_cell.angle_beta   90.00
_cell.angle_gamma   90.00
#
_symmetry.space_group_name_H-M   'P 1'
#
loop_
_entity.id
_entity.type
_entity.pdbx_description
1 polymer ?
#
loop_
_entity_poly.entity_id
_entity_poly.type
_entity_poly.pdbx_seq_one_letter_code
_entity_poly.pdbx_strand_id
1 'polypeptide(L)'
;GQIKGGVVDGPLAMDNAVDLEAARIKGLKGEVAGRADILVAPNLEAGNMLAKELTFVARAESAGLVIGARAPVILTSRADSEFSRLISCAASALYSAWLKTGEPAPGLSAGGEDEETS
;
A
#
# COMPACT_ATOMS: atom_id res chain seq x y z
N GLY A 1 5.36 8.34 -18.68
CA GLY A 1 6.59 8.56 -17.96
C GLY A 1 6.53 9.52 -16.76
N GLN A 2 5.35 9.89 -16.24
CA GLN A 2 5.24 10.73 -15.04
C GLN A 2 5.44 9.91 -13.77
N ILE A 3 5.03 8.63 -13.77
CA ILE A 3 5.23 7.70 -12.66
C ILE A 3 6.36 6.76 -13.06
N LYS A 4 7.33 6.58 -12.17
CA LYS A 4 8.50 5.71 -12.34
C LYS A 4 8.55 4.70 -11.20
N GLY A 5 9.16 3.54 -11.43
CA GLY A 5 9.31 2.49 -10.41
C GLY A 5 8.10 1.59 -10.24
N GLY A 6 7.12 1.65 -11.16
CA GLY A 6 5.96 0.78 -11.14
C GLY A 6 5.14 0.87 -12.41
N VAL A 7 4.22 -0.08 -12.57
CA VAL A 7 3.23 -0.14 -13.64
C VAL A 7 1.89 0.32 -13.09
N VAL A 8 1.23 1.23 -13.81
CA VAL A 8 -0.09 1.75 -13.42
C VAL A 8 -1.14 1.20 -14.37
N ASP A 9 -2.19 0.63 -13.83
CA ASP A 9 -3.33 0.09 -14.57
C ASP A 9 -4.65 0.52 -13.91
N GLY A 10 -5.74 0.47 -14.64
CA GLY A 10 -7.07 0.79 -14.14
C GLY A 10 -7.91 1.65 -15.09
N PRO A 11 -9.14 1.97 -14.68
CA PRO A 11 -9.77 1.58 -13.41
C PRO A 11 -10.10 0.08 -13.34
N LEU A 12 -9.85 -0.53 -12.19
CA LEU A 12 -10.16 -1.93 -11.92
C LEU A 12 -11.16 -2.03 -10.75
N ALA A 13 -12.06 -3.00 -10.81
CA ALA A 13 -12.83 -3.38 -9.62
C ALA A 13 -11.90 -4.03 -8.60
N MET A 14 -12.23 -3.94 -7.33
CA MET A 14 -11.37 -4.41 -6.22
C MET A 14 -10.94 -5.87 -6.38
N ASP A 15 -11.88 -6.76 -6.70
CA ASP A 15 -11.63 -8.17 -6.96
C ASP A 15 -10.62 -8.37 -8.10
N ASN A 16 -10.77 -7.61 -9.18
CA ASN A 16 -9.89 -7.71 -10.35
C ASN A 16 -8.49 -7.12 -10.09
N ALA A 17 -8.36 -6.25 -9.13
CA ALA A 17 -7.07 -5.69 -8.76
C ALA A 17 -6.23 -6.67 -7.93
N VAL A 18 -6.87 -7.44 -7.02
CA VAL A 18 -6.17 -8.22 -6.00
C VAL A 18 -6.30 -9.73 -6.13
N ASP A 19 -7.19 -10.23 -7.01
CA ASP A 19 -7.43 -11.65 -7.21
C ASP A 19 -7.21 -12.07 -8.65
N LEU A 20 -6.24 -12.97 -8.87
CA LEU A 20 -5.86 -13.46 -10.18
C LEU A 20 -6.97 -14.23 -10.89
N GLU A 21 -7.75 -15.01 -10.12
CA GLU A 21 -8.83 -15.81 -10.72
C GLU A 21 -9.98 -14.91 -11.18
N ALA A 22 -10.33 -13.90 -10.37
CA ALA A 22 -11.33 -12.91 -10.76
C ALA A 22 -10.91 -12.14 -12.02
N ALA A 23 -9.65 -11.73 -12.08
CA ALA A 23 -9.09 -11.05 -13.25
C ALA A 23 -9.12 -11.96 -14.50
N ARG A 24 -8.75 -13.24 -14.35
CA ARG A 24 -8.75 -14.24 -15.42
C ARG A 24 -10.15 -14.53 -15.95
N ILE A 25 -11.13 -14.73 -15.07
CA ILE A 25 -12.53 -14.99 -15.44
C ILE A 25 -13.09 -13.85 -16.28
N LYS A 26 -12.74 -12.61 -15.94
CA LYS A 26 -13.16 -11.40 -16.67
C LYS A 26 -12.32 -11.10 -17.91
N GLY A 27 -11.35 -11.94 -18.23
CA GLY A 27 -10.49 -11.81 -19.41
C GLY A 27 -9.54 -10.61 -19.36
N LEU A 28 -9.27 -10.07 -18.18
CA LEU A 28 -8.32 -8.98 -17.99
C LEU A 28 -6.91 -9.49 -18.21
N LYS A 29 -6.17 -8.74 -19.02
CA LYS A 29 -4.77 -9.04 -19.35
C LYS A 29 -3.93 -7.86 -18.89
N GLY A 30 -2.77 -8.13 -18.33
CA GLY A 30 -1.86 -7.10 -17.85
C GLY A 30 -0.99 -7.61 -16.71
N GLU A 31 -0.04 -6.80 -16.32
CA GLU A 31 0.90 -7.13 -15.25
C GLU A 31 0.30 -6.84 -13.87
N VAL A 32 -0.67 -5.95 -13.78
CA VAL A 32 -1.24 -5.44 -12.52
C VAL A 32 -2.51 -6.19 -12.12
N ALA A 33 -3.37 -6.56 -13.09
CA ALA A 33 -4.65 -7.22 -12.79
C ALA A 33 -4.45 -8.50 -11.98
N GLY A 34 -5.07 -8.57 -10.81
CA GLY A 34 -4.97 -9.66 -9.85
C GLY A 34 -3.70 -9.68 -8.98
N ARG A 35 -2.82 -8.68 -9.14
CA ARG A 35 -1.51 -8.62 -8.46
C ARG A 35 -1.15 -7.21 -7.99
N ALA A 36 -2.12 -6.34 -7.80
CA ALA A 36 -1.85 -4.96 -7.41
C ALA A 36 -1.21 -4.87 -6.01
N ASP A 37 -0.05 -4.25 -5.92
CA ASP A 37 0.63 -3.95 -4.66
C ASP A 37 0.11 -2.68 -4.01
N ILE A 38 -0.40 -1.75 -4.82
CA ILE A 38 -0.90 -0.44 -4.38
C ILE A 38 -2.29 -0.22 -4.95
N LEU A 39 -3.23 0.09 -4.08
CA LEU A 39 -4.60 0.43 -4.45
C LEU A 39 -4.83 1.93 -4.27
N VAL A 40 -5.19 2.60 -5.36
CA VAL A 40 -5.57 4.02 -5.34
C VAL A 40 -7.09 4.12 -5.36
N ALA A 41 -7.67 4.57 -4.26
CA ALA A 41 -9.11 4.79 -4.18
C ALA A 41 -9.53 6.03 -5.00
N PRO A 42 -10.71 6.02 -5.64
CA PRO A 42 -11.14 7.10 -6.54
C PRO A 42 -11.42 8.42 -5.82
N ASN A 43 -11.74 8.38 -4.54
CA ASN A 43 -12.00 9.54 -3.71
C ASN A 43 -11.77 9.21 -2.22
N LEU A 44 -11.85 10.25 -1.39
CA LEU A 44 -11.62 10.12 0.06
C LEU A 44 -12.65 9.21 0.74
N GLU A 45 -13.89 9.28 0.34
CA GLU A 45 -14.99 8.50 0.93
C GLU A 45 -14.77 7.00 0.68
N ALA A 46 -14.48 6.62 -0.56
CA ALA A 46 -14.18 5.23 -0.90
C ALA A 46 -12.93 4.72 -0.17
N GLY A 47 -11.88 5.52 -0.12
CA GLY A 47 -10.65 5.18 0.63
C GLY A 47 -10.90 5.01 2.12
N ASN A 48 -11.70 5.88 2.72
CA ASN A 48 -12.06 5.79 4.12
C ASN A 48 -12.91 4.55 4.43
N MET A 49 -13.88 4.23 3.57
CA MET A 49 -14.68 3.00 3.70
C MET A 49 -13.78 1.76 3.64
N LEU A 50 -12.95 1.66 2.61
CA LEU A 50 -12.03 0.53 2.44
C LEU A 50 -11.09 0.38 3.65
N ALA A 51 -10.49 1.47 4.13
CA ALA A 51 -9.63 1.44 5.29
C ALA A 51 -10.37 0.96 6.55
N LYS A 52 -11.63 1.39 6.74
CA LYS A 52 -12.46 0.94 7.86
C LYS A 52 -12.88 -0.53 7.73
N GLU A 53 -13.23 -1.00 6.54
CA GLU A 53 -13.52 -2.41 6.29
C GLU A 53 -12.32 -3.30 6.60
N LEU A 54 -11.15 -2.94 6.11
CA LEU A 54 -9.93 -3.70 6.38
C LEU A 54 -9.61 -3.73 7.89
N THR A 55 -9.68 -2.57 8.56
CA THR A 55 -9.30 -2.47 9.97
C THR A 55 -10.32 -3.11 10.91
N PHE A 56 -11.62 -2.85 10.72
CA PHE A 56 -12.64 -3.25 11.68
C PHE A 56 -13.33 -4.56 11.33
N VAL A 57 -13.52 -4.84 10.04
CA VAL A 57 -14.16 -6.08 9.59
C VAL A 57 -13.14 -7.18 9.39
N ALA A 58 -12.10 -6.91 8.59
CA ALA A 58 -11.04 -7.89 8.31
C ALA A 58 -9.97 -7.98 9.41
N ARG A 59 -10.00 -7.09 10.42
CA ARG A 59 -9.02 -7.06 11.51
C ARG A 59 -7.57 -6.89 11.05
N ALA A 60 -7.36 -6.23 9.93
CA ALA A 60 -6.04 -5.95 9.43
C ALA A 60 -5.32 -4.89 10.29
N GLU A 61 -4.03 -5.08 10.47
CA GLU A 61 -3.17 -4.05 11.05
C GLU A 61 -2.95 -2.92 10.05
N SER A 62 -2.88 -1.70 10.54
CA SER A 62 -2.77 -0.52 9.68
C SER A 62 -1.85 0.54 10.25
N ALA A 63 -1.22 1.28 9.36
CA ALA A 63 -0.50 2.51 9.67
C ALA A 63 -1.02 3.64 8.76
N GLY A 64 -1.14 4.84 9.29
CA GLY A 64 -1.65 6.00 8.55
C GLY A 64 -0.61 7.10 8.40
N LEU A 65 -0.30 7.44 7.16
CA LEU A 65 0.61 8.53 6.81
C LEU A 65 -0.03 9.44 5.76
N VAL A 66 0.18 10.74 5.90
CA VAL A 66 -0.04 11.71 4.82
C VAL A 66 1.33 12.06 4.24
N ILE A 67 1.49 11.80 2.96
CA ILE A 67 2.71 12.04 2.19
C ILE A 67 2.51 13.19 1.19
N GLY A 68 3.61 13.70 0.63
CA GLY A 68 3.58 14.81 -0.33
C GLY A 68 3.99 16.16 0.24
N ALA A 69 4.12 16.30 1.57
CA ALA A 69 4.76 17.42 2.23
C ALA A 69 6.28 17.20 2.35
N ARG A 70 7.03 18.21 2.82
CA ARG A 70 8.49 18.09 3.07
C ARG A 70 8.85 17.08 4.15
N ALA A 71 7.90 16.72 4.99
CA ALA A 71 8.01 15.65 5.97
C ALA A 71 6.67 14.89 6.01
N PRO A 72 6.68 13.59 6.31
CA PRO A 72 5.45 12.84 6.50
C PRO A 72 4.66 13.37 7.69
N VAL A 73 3.34 13.34 7.59
CA VAL A 73 2.44 13.67 8.69
C VAL A 73 1.76 12.40 9.15
N ILE A 74 1.85 12.10 10.44
CA ILE A 74 1.16 10.97 11.04
C ILE A 74 -0.29 11.37 11.24
N LEU A 75 -1.19 10.64 10.61
CA LEU A 75 -2.63 10.84 10.75
C LEU A 75 -3.27 9.52 11.18
N THR A 76 -3.67 9.47 12.43
CA THR A 76 -4.35 8.32 13.02
C THR A 76 -5.78 8.66 13.38
N SER A 77 -6.66 7.66 13.39
CA SER A 77 -8.01 7.80 13.89
C SER A 77 -8.03 7.84 15.43
N ARG A 78 -9.02 8.50 16.00
CA ARG A 78 -9.28 8.43 17.46
C ARG A 78 -9.56 7.00 17.94
N ALA A 79 -10.07 6.16 17.04
CA ALA A 79 -10.40 4.76 17.30
C ALA A 79 -9.23 3.78 17.04
N ASP A 80 -8.08 4.29 16.58
CA ASP A 80 -6.92 3.43 16.30
C ASP A 80 -6.27 2.96 17.61
N SER A 81 -5.76 1.74 17.58
CA SER A 81 -5.04 1.13 18.70
C SER A 81 -3.72 1.85 18.97
N GLU A 82 -3.15 1.66 20.15
CA GLU A 82 -1.81 2.13 20.47
C GLU A 82 -0.76 1.54 19.52
N PHE A 83 -0.93 0.29 19.15
CA PHE A 83 -0.06 -0.40 18.18
C PHE A 83 -0.10 0.27 16.81
N SER A 84 -1.29 0.55 16.26
CA SER A 84 -1.42 1.27 14.98
C SER A 84 -0.76 2.65 15.01
N ARG A 85 -0.84 3.35 16.12
CA ARG A 85 -0.16 4.64 16.31
C ARG A 85 1.37 4.48 16.31
N LEU A 86 1.87 3.48 17.03
CA LEU A 86 3.31 3.18 17.08
C LEU A 86 3.85 2.80 15.70
N ILE A 87 3.15 1.93 14.97
CA ILE A 87 3.53 1.54 13.61
C ILE A 87 3.49 2.74 12.66
N SER A 88 2.51 3.64 12.79
CA SER A 88 2.47 4.89 12.01
C SER A 88 3.69 5.77 12.28
N CYS A 89 4.15 5.85 13.53
CA CYS A 89 5.38 6.57 13.88
C CYS A 89 6.62 5.91 13.25
N ALA A 90 6.72 4.58 13.34
CA ALA A 90 7.83 3.83 12.76
C ALA A 90 7.88 3.99 11.23
N ALA A 91 6.75 3.81 10.54
CA ALA A 91 6.64 4.00 9.11
C ALA A 91 6.99 5.45 8.68
N SER A 92 6.55 6.44 9.47
CA SER A 92 6.89 7.84 9.23
C SER A 92 8.39 8.11 9.35
N ALA A 93 9.05 7.50 10.35
CA ALA A 93 10.49 7.63 10.54
C ALA A 93 11.28 7.02 9.37
N LEU A 94 10.88 5.82 8.92
CA LEU A 94 11.47 5.14 7.77
C LEU A 94 11.29 5.95 6.48
N TYR A 95 10.08 6.44 6.23
CA TYR A 95 9.81 7.27 5.06
C TYR A 95 10.59 8.60 5.12
N SER A 96 10.71 9.22 6.29
CA SER A 96 11.50 10.43 6.47
C SER A 96 13.01 10.20 6.24
N ALA A 97 13.53 9.05 6.62
CA ALA A 97 14.90 8.65 6.34
C ALA A 97 15.11 8.47 4.82
N TRP A 98 14.21 7.76 4.17
CA TRP A 98 14.25 7.59 2.72
C TRP A 98 14.19 8.92 1.95
N LEU A 99 13.36 9.86 2.36
CA LEU A 99 13.29 11.20 1.75
C LEU A 99 14.64 11.95 1.80
N LYS A 100 15.49 11.65 2.77
CA LYS A 100 16.80 12.30 2.94
C LYS A 100 17.91 11.60 2.16
N THR A 101 17.87 10.28 2.08
CA THR A 101 18.94 9.47 1.51
C THR A 101 18.65 8.97 0.09
N GLY A 102 17.36 8.83 -0.26
CA GLY A 102 16.92 8.15 -1.48
C GLY A 102 17.08 6.63 -1.43
N GLU A 103 17.50 6.08 -0.28
CA GLU A 103 17.76 4.66 -0.11
C GLU A 103 16.82 4.06 0.95
N PRO A 104 16.37 2.81 0.80
CA PRO A 104 15.61 2.13 1.84
C PRO A 104 16.45 1.99 3.10
N ALA A 105 15.78 1.97 4.25
CA ALA A 105 16.46 1.75 5.52
C ALA A 105 17.19 0.38 5.51
N PRO A 106 18.34 0.26 6.18
CA PRO A 106 19.06 -1.01 6.27
C PRO A 106 18.16 -2.16 6.74
N GLY A 107 18.16 -3.26 6.00
CA GLY A 107 17.30 -4.42 6.25
C GLY A 107 15.92 -4.39 5.58
N LEU A 108 15.59 -3.31 4.85
CA LEU A 108 14.40 -3.20 4.02
C LEU A 108 14.79 -3.17 2.53
N SER A 109 15.57 -4.12 2.06
CA SER A 109 15.72 -4.34 0.61
C SER A 109 14.39 -4.84 0.05
N ALA A 110 14.01 -4.36 -1.13
CA ALA A 110 12.87 -4.90 -1.87
C ALA A 110 13.00 -6.43 -1.92
N GLY A 111 11.91 -7.09 -1.56
CA GLY A 111 11.84 -8.53 -1.30
C GLY A 111 12.60 -9.37 -2.30
N GLY A 112 13.37 -10.28 -1.73
CA GLY A 112 14.35 -11.10 -2.42
C GLY A 112 13.78 -11.85 -3.60
N GLU A 113 14.63 -12.00 -4.55
CA GLU A 113 14.62 -13.11 -5.48
C GLU A 113 14.53 -14.39 -4.65
N ASP A 114 13.38 -15.06 -4.72
CA ASP A 114 13.23 -16.40 -4.17
C ASP A 114 14.30 -17.25 -4.83
N GLU A 115 15.32 -17.66 -4.07
CA GLU A 115 16.24 -18.71 -4.44
C GLU A 115 15.40 -19.97 -4.72
N GLU A 116 15.11 -20.22 -5.99
CA GLU A 116 14.84 -21.56 -6.47
C GLU A 116 16.08 -22.42 -6.20
N THR A 117 16.11 -23.03 -5.05
CA THR A 117 17.01 -24.16 -4.83
C THR A 117 16.34 -25.43 -5.30
N SER A 118 16.89 -25.93 -6.36
CA SER A 118 16.94 -27.29 -6.94
C SER A 118 16.22 -28.41 -6.21
#